data_e91a51278bc3aaf8a2360ecf667a7504
#
_entry.id   e91a51278bc3aaf8a2360ecf667a7504
#
_cell.length_a   1.000
_cell.length_b   1.000
_cell.length_c   1.000
_cell.angle_alpha   90.00
_cell.angle_beta   90.00
_cell.angle_gamma   90.00
#
_symmetry.space_group_name_H-M   'P 1'
#
loop_
_entity.id
_entity.type
_entity.pdbx_description
1 polymer ?
#
loop_
_entity_poly.entity_id
_entity_poly.type
_entity_poly.pdbx_seq_one_letter_code
_entity_poly.pdbx_strand_id
1 'polypeptide(L)'
;MKTSPLHKFTSVALHMGFAILIAGCASSGYRTSESTVSTLQSLANKIEEAGRQMDASVTELNSLINNPQPDLRPQFDRFSAAVSKLGSLSNQVHKTDLTLASRGKVHFDNWDKELAAIQNEAIRASGQARKLELQSQFDSVRNIGLKVATSFAPVQSDLNDLQRFLNSDLNTRGLTTIRDSANRITQQATPVRQSIGNLVTELRSLGTAMSPKTAAAPATILK
;
A
#
# COMPACT_ATOMS: atom_id res chain seq x y z
N MET A 1 -63.20 -66.30 -29.22
CA MET A 1 -62.70 -65.48 -30.32
C MET A 1 -62.53 -64.06 -29.78
N LYS A 2 -61.41 -63.46 -30.10
CA LYS A 2 -61.04 -62.07 -29.96
C LYS A 2 -60.29 -61.63 -28.69
N THR A 3 -59.09 -61.49 -28.94
CA THR A 3 -57.90 -60.93 -28.39
C THR A 3 -58.06 -59.58 -27.79
N SER A 4 -57.47 -59.35 -26.57
CA SER A 4 -57.20 -58.01 -25.98
C SER A 4 -55.78 -57.61 -26.29
N PRO A 5 -55.48 -56.26 -26.47
CA PRO A 5 -54.11 -55.78 -26.47
C PRO A 5 -53.74 -55.19 -25.12
N LEU A 6 -52.55 -55.53 -24.76
CA LEU A 6 -51.75 -55.09 -23.62
C LEU A 6 -51.51 -53.54 -23.66
N HIS A 7 -51.83 -52.80 -22.60
CA HIS A 7 -51.35 -51.45 -22.39
C HIS A 7 -50.01 -51.46 -21.64
N LYS A 8 -48.98 -51.05 -22.34
CA LYS A 8 -47.65 -50.78 -21.75
C LYS A 8 -47.71 -49.44 -20.98
N PHE A 9 -47.58 -49.55 -19.67
CA PHE A 9 -47.27 -48.36 -18.85
C PHE A 9 -45.76 -48.06 -18.95
N THR A 10 -45.43 -47.00 -19.64
CA THR A 10 -44.10 -46.42 -19.66
C THR A 10 -43.92 -45.56 -18.40
N SER A 11 -43.13 -46.05 -17.48
CA SER A 11 -42.69 -45.35 -16.28
C SER A 11 -41.70 -44.23 -16.70
N VAL A 12 -42.13 -42.99 -16.68
CA VAL A 12 -41.23 -41.84 -16.83
C VAL A 12 -40.61 -41.56 -15.49
N ALA A 13 -39.36 -41.99 -15.29
CA ALA A 13 -38.54 -41.63 -14.15
C ALA A 13 -38.14 -40.17 -14.29
N LEU A 14 -38.75 -39.29 -13.50
CA LEU A 14 -38.41 -37.90 -13.34
C LEU A 14 -37.10 -37.79 -12.55
N HIS A 15 -35.97 -37.72 -13.26
CA HIS A 15 -34.67 -37.38 -12.67
C HIS A 15 -34.64 -35.89 -12.42
N MET A 16 -34.98 -35.50 -11.19
CA MET A 16 -34.83 -34.14 -10.66
C MET A 16 -33.35 -33.95 -10.42
N GLY A 17 -32.66 -33.39 -11.42
CA GLY A 17 -31.26 -32.99 -11.33
C GLY A 17 -31.10 -31.88 -10.30
N PHE A 18 -30.58 -32.25 -9.13
CA PHE A 18 -30.13 -31.28 -8.12
C PHE A 18 -28.80 -30.72 -8.60
N ALA A 19 -28.86 -29.69 -9.44
CA ALA A 19 -27.69 -28.87 -9.82
C ALA A 19 -27.27 -28.07 -8.60
N ILE A 20 -26.29 -28.56 -7.86
CA ILE A 20 -25.63 -27.80 -6.79
C ILE A 20 -24.83 -26.67 -7.47
N LEU A 21 -25.36 -25.46 -7.43
CA LEU A 21 -24.65 -24.24 -7.78
C LEU A 21 -23.60 -23.92 -6.69
N ILE A 22 -22.50 -24.67 -6.66
CA ILE A 22 -21.33 -24.34 -5.86
C ILE A 22 -20.35 -23.54 -6.73
N ALA A 23 -20.77 -22.40 -7.21
CA ALA A 23 -19.92 -21.56 -8.06
C ALA A 23 -20.00 -20.07 -7.66
N GLY A 24 -19.71 -19.72 -6.40
CA GLY A 24 -19.75 -18.31 -6.01
C GLY A 24 -18.79 -17.89 -4.91
N CYS A 25 -18.47 -18.73 -3.93
CA CYS A 25 -17.78 -18.28 -2.72
C CYS A 25 -16.25 -18.42 -2.77
N ALA A 26 -15.68 -19.38 -3.50
CA ALA A 26 -14.23 -19.61 -3.54
C ALA A 26 -13.44 -18.50 -4.23
N SER A 27 -14.07 -17.67 -5.05
CA SER A 27 -13.41 -16.57 -5.78
C SER A 27 -13.34 -15.24 -5.01
N SER A 28 -14.15 -15.04 -3.96
CA SER A 28 -14.21 -13.76 -3.24
C SER A 28 -13.01 -13.53 -2.33
N GLY A 29 -12.62 -14.51 -1.52
CA GLY A 29 -11.47 -14.45 -0.63
C GLY A 29 -10.15 -14.26 -1.37
N TYR A 30 -9.95 -15.01 -2.46
CA TYR A 30 -8.78 -14.89 -3.33
C TYR A 30 -8.67 -13.47 -3.94
N ARG A 31 -9.76 -12.94 -4.50
CA ARG A 31 -9.78 -11.61 -5.11
C ARG A 31 -9.55 -10.48 -4.11
N THR A 32 -10.10 -10.57 -2.90
CA THR A 32 -9.89 -9.55 -1.86
C THR A 32 -8.45 -9.56 -1.37
N SER A 33 -7.84 -10.75 -1.22
CA SER A 33 -6.42 -10.88 -0.91
C SER A 33 -5.55 -10.27 -2.02
N GLU A 34 -5.75 -10.66 -3.28
CA GLU A 34 -4.99 -10.15 -4.43
C GLU A 34 -5.10 -8.62 -4.56
N SER A 35 -6.30 -8.08 -4.38
CA SER A 35 -6.57 -6.63 -4.42
C SER A 35 -5.87 -5.89 -3.27
N THR A 36 -5.82 -6.46 -2.07
CA THR A 36 -5.12 -5.89 -0.91
C THR A 36 -3.61 -5.92 -1.12
N VAL A 37 -3.06 -7.04 -1.59
CA VAL A 37 -1.63 -7.20 -1.92
C VAL A 37 -1.18 -6.21 -3.01
N SER A 38 -1.97 -6.07 -4.08
CA SER A 38 -1.69 -5.07 -5.13
C SER A 38 -1.66 -3.64 -4.58
N THR A 39 -2.53 -3.33 -3.61
CA THR A 39 -2.55 -2.01 -2.97
C THR A 39 -1.35 -1.80 -2.04
N LEU A 40 -0.93 -2.83 -1.29
CA LEU A 40 0.30 -2.79 -0.49
C LEU A 40 1.52 -2.49 -1.36
N GLN A 41 1.65 -3.18 -2.49
CA GLN A 41 2.75 -2.94 -3.45
C GLN A 41 2.70 -1.53 -4.04
N SER A 42 1.51 -1.06 -4.44
CA SER A 42 1.32 0.30 -4.95
C SER A 42 1.69 1.36 -3.91
N LEU A 43 1.28 1.16 -2.65
CA LEU A 43 1.61 2.06 -1.54
C LEU A 43 3.12 2.08 -1.29
N ALA A 44 3.77 0.92 -1.22
CA ALA A 44 5.22 0.82 -1.05
C ALA A 44 5.99 1.58 -2.13
N ASN A 45 5.60 1.41 -3.40
CA ASN A 45 6.26 2.09 -4.52
C ASN A 45 6.06 3.63 -4.46
N LYS A 46 4.85 4.10 -4.10
CA LYS A 46 4.57 5.54 -3.96
C LYS A 46 5.33 6.18 -2.80
N ILE A 47 5.42 5.48 -1.66
CA ILE A 47 6.19 5.94 -0.49
C ILE A 47 7.68 6.02 -0.83
N GLU A 48 8.22 5.02 -1.52
CA GLU A 48 9.60 5.02 -1.97
C GLU A 48 9.89 6.18 -2.96
N GLU A 49 8.96 6.44 -3.90
CA GLU A 49 9.07 7.57 -4.82
C GLU A 49 8.98 8.92 -4.09
N ALA A 50 8.09 9.06 -3.11
CA ALA A 50 8.01 10.27 -2.27
C ALA A 50 9.31 10.49 -1.48
N GLY A 51 9.93 9.43 -0.96
CA GLY A 51 11.22 9.50 -0.31
C GLY A 51 12.34 9.99 -1.24
N ARG A 52 12.43 9.44 -2.46
CA ARG A 52 13.38 9.93 -3.48
C ARG A 52 13.12 11.39 -3.87
N GLN A 53 11.85 11.78 -3.96
CA GLN A 53 11.50 13.16 -4.29
C GLN A 53 11.81 14.14 -3.15
N MET A 54 11.68 13.71 -1.89
CA MET A 54 12.14 14.49 -0.72
C MET A 54 13.65 14.73 -0.82
N ASP A 55 14.44 13.68 -1.09
CA ASP A 55 15.89 13.80 -1.27
C ASP A 55 16.23 14.78 -2.43
N ALA A 56 15.52 14.69 -3.56
CA ALA A 56 15.69 15.59 -4.69
C ALA A 56 15.37 17.06 -4.30
N SER A 57 14.29 17.28 -3.53
CA SER A 57 13.92 18.64 -3.07
C SER A 57 14.99 19.23 -2.16
N VAL A 58 15.54 18.44 -1.23
CA VAL A 58 16.64 18.84 -0.35
C VAL A 58 17.93 19.10 -1.13
N THR A 59 18.21 18.30 -2.15
CA THR A 59 19.39 18.47 -3.04
C THR A 59 19.30 19.77 -3.82
N GLU A 60 18.15 20.09 -4.42
CA GLU A 60 17.97 21.34 -5.17
C GLU A 60 18.03 22.57 -4.23
N LEU A 61 17.47 22.46 -3.01
CA LEU A 61 17.59 23.50 -1.98
C LEU A 61 19.05 23.76 -1.62
N ASN A 62 19.81 22.69 -1.34
CA ASN A 62 21.24 22.79 -0.99
C ASN A 62 22.08 23.34 -2.14
N SER A 63 21.77 22.96 -3.39
CA SER A 63 22.41 23.53 -4.58
C SER A 63 22.18 25.04 -4.68
N LEU A 64 20.96 25.50 -4.47
CA LEU A 64 20.60 26.92 -4.51
C LEU A 64 21.32 27.74 -3.41
N ILE A 65 21.47 27.19 -2.21
CA ILE A 65 22.06 27.90 -1.05
C ILE A 65 23.59 27.86 -1.05
N ASN A 66 24.19 26.70 -1.38
CA ASN A 66 25.62 26.49 -1.23
C ASN A 66 26.41 26.77 -2.51
N ASN A 67 25.77 26.71 -3.68
CA ASN A 67 26.38 26.96 -4.99
C ASN A 67 25.51 27.89 -5.84
N PRO A 68 25.17 29.11 -5.34
CA PRO A 68 24.31 30.05 -6.05
C PRO A 68 24.96 30.49 -7.36
N GLN A 69 24.19 30.43 -8.44
CA GLN A 69 24.61 30.95 -9.75
C GLN A 69 24.31 32.46 -9.83
N PRO A 70 24.97 33.18 -10.75
CA PRO A 70 24.70 34.62 -10.97
C PRO A 70 23.21 34.91 -11.24
N ASP A 71 22.51 34.02 -11.97
CA ASP A 71 21.06 34.02 -12.10
C ASP A 71 20.50 32.86 -11.23
N LEU A 72 19.79 33.24 -10.17
CA LEU A 72 19.18 32.28 -9.22
C LEU A 72 17.90 31.64 -9.75
N ARG A 73 17.28 32.25 -10.75
CA ARG A 73 15.95 31.84 -11.22
C ARG A 73 15.89 30.39 -11.70
N PRO A 74 16.83 29.90 -12.53
CA PRO A 74 16.80 28.50 -12.97
C PRO A 74 16.96 27.49 -11.83
N GLN A 75 17.76 27.80 -10.79
CA GLN A 75 17.93 26.96 -9.61
C GLN A 75 16.67 26.94 -8.74
N PHE A 76 16.08 28.11 -8.52
CA PHE A 76 14.81 28.23 -7.79
C PHE A 76 13.67 27.49 -8.49
N ASP A 77 13.59 27.58 -9.83
CA ASP A 77 12.55 26.89 -10.59
C ASP A 77 12.68 25.35 -10.45
N ARG A 78 13.91 24.79 -10.43
CA ARG A 78 14.13 23.36 -10.14
C ARG A 78 13.72 22.97 -8.73
N PHE A 79 14.14 23.76 -7.73
CA PHE A 79 13.72 23.56 -6.34
C PHE A 79 12.20 23.59 -6.20
N SER A 80 11.57 24.62 -6.78
CA SER A 80 10.12 24.81 -6.74
C SER A 80 9.36 23.65 -7.40
N ALA A 81 9.84 23.17 -8.55
CA ALA A 81 9.26 22.02 -9.22
C ALA A 81 9.41 20.73 -8.39
N ALA A 82 10.57 20.54 -7.74
CA ALA A 82 10.81 19.39 -6.89
C ALA A 82 9.87 19.37 -5.67
N VAL A 83 9.67 20.51 -4.99
CA VAL A 83 8.75 20.64 -3.86
C VAL A 83 7.30 20.40 -4.30
N SER A 84 6.89 20.97 -5.42
CA SER A 84 5.53 20.78 -5.96
C SER A 84 5.24 19.32 -6.30
N LYS A 85 6.22 18.62 -6.89
CA LYS A 85 6.12 17.18 -7.18
C LYS A 85 6.03 16.36 -5.90
N LEU A 86 6.81 16.70 -4.86
CA LEU A 86 6.75 16.06 -3.55
C LEU A 86 5.34 16.17 -2.94
N GLY A 87 4.72 17.35 -2.99
CA GLY A 87 3.35 17.57 -2.55
C GLY A 87 2.33 16.68 -3.28
N SER A 88 2.47 16.55 -4.60
CA SER A 88 1.62 15.67 -5.41
C SER A 88 1.76 14.21 -5.02
N LEU A 89 2.99 13.72 -4.81
CA LEU A 89 3.27 12.34 -4.39
C LEU A 89 2.73 12.07 -2.98
N SER A 90 2.90 13.00 -2.05
CA SER A 90 2.33 12.91 -0.69
C SER A 90 0.81 12.72 -0.72
N ASN A 91 0.10 13.47 -1.56
CA ASN A 91 -1.34 13.32 -1.75
C ASN A 91 -1.70 11.94 -2.35
N GLN A 92 -0.90 11.41 -3.26
CA GLN A 92 -1.12 10.08 -3.83
C GLN A 92 -0.87 8.96 -2.80
N VAL A 93 0.16 9.09 -1.95
CA VAL A 93 0.42 8.19 -0.82
C VAL A 93 -0.79 8.16 0.11
N HIS A 94 -1.27 9.32 0.54
CA HIS A 94 -2.43 9.44 1.42
C HIS A 94 -3.68 8.75 0.84
N LYS A 95 -4.03 9.03 -0.43
CA LYS A 95 -5.17 8.38 -1.11
C LYS A 95 -5.02 6.87 -1.20
N THR A 96 -3.79 6.38 -1.43
CA THR A 96 -3.53 4.95 -1.55
C THR A 96 -3.60 4.27 -0.16
N ASP A 97 -3.16 4.93 0.91
CA ASP A 97 -3.32 4.43 2.28
C ASP A 97 -4.79 4.30 2.69
N LEU A 98 -5.63 5.29 2.37
CA LEU A 98 -7.08 5.20 2.60
C LEU A 98 -7.70 4.01 1.84
N THR A 99 -7.25 3.78 0.60
CA THR A 99 -7.68 2.62 -0.18
C THR A 99 -7.22 1.31 0.46
N LEU A 100 -5.99 1.25 0.97
CA LEU A 100 -5.45 0.08 1.67
C LEU A 100 -6.26 -0.22 2.94
N ALA A 101 -6.58 0.79 3.74
CA ALA A 101 -7.41 0.64 4.93
C ALA A 101 -8.76 0.00 4.62
N SER A 102 -9.45 0.51 3.60
CA SER A 102 -10.75 -0.01 3.14
C SER A 102 -10.65 -1.45 2.64
N ARG A 103 -9.65 -1.76 1.80
CA ARG A 103 -9.45 -3.12 1.25
C ARG A 103 -9.05 -4.12 2.33
N GLY A 104 -8.19 -3.73 3.27
CA GLY A 104 -7.82 -4.56 4.41
C GLY A 104 -9.04 -4.93 5.25
N LYS A 105 -9.91 -3.94 5.58
CA LYS A 105 -11.15 -4.21 6.29
C LYS A 105 -12.01 -5.23 5.55
N VAL A 106 -12.28 -5.02 4.27
CA VAL A 106 -13.10 -5.95 3.46
C VAL A 106 -12.47 -7.34 3.40
N HIS A 107 -11.14 -7.43 3.29
CA HIS A 107 -10.42 -8.71 3.27
C HIS A 107 -10.63 -9.50 4.57
N PHE A 108 -10.42 -8.88 5.73
CA PHE A 108 -10.56 -9.55 7.01
C PHE A 108 -12.02 -9.83 7.38
N ASP A 109 -12.97 -8.95 7.04
CA ASP A 109 -14.41 -9.18 7.22
C ASP A 109 -14.89 -10.39 6.38
N ASN A 110 -14.40 -10.53 5.15
CA ASN A 110 -14.72 -11.68 4.32
C ASN A 110 -14.10 -12.97 4.87
N TRP A 111 -12.89 -12.90 5.39
CA TRP A 111 -12.24 -14.06 6.02
C TRP A 111 -13.04 -14.54 7.25
N ASP A 112 -13.58 -13.65 8.08
CA ASP A 112 -14.46 -14.01 9.18
C ASP A 112 -15.71 -14.76 8.72
N LYS A 113 -16.35 -14.30 7.64
CA LYS A 113 -17.52 -14.97 7.07
C LYS A 113 -17.20 -16.38 6.57
N GLU A 114 -16.08 -16.55 5.88
CA GLU A 114 -15.64 -17.87 5.41
C GLU A 114 -15.31 -18.81 6.57
N LEU A 115 -14.63 -18.31 7.62
CA LEU A 115 -14.34 -19.10 8.83
C LEU A 115 -15.62 -19.54 9.55
N ALA A 116 -16.62 -18.68 9.63
CA ALA A 116 -17.92 -19.01 10.26
C ALA A 116 -18.66 -20.14 9.54
N ALA A 117 -18.45 -20.32 8.23
CA ALA A 117 -19.06 -21.38 7.44
C ALA A 117 -18.34 -22.75 7.60
N ILE A 118 -17.12 -22.79 8.17
CA ILE A 118 -16.35 -24.03 8.36
C ILE A 118 -16.89 -24.81 9.53
N GLN A 119 -17.35 -26.06 9.27
CA GLN A 119 -17.88 -26.95 10.31
C GLN A 119 -16.77 -27.64 11.11
N ASN A 120 -15.63 -27.95 10.49
CA ASN A 120 -14.50 -28.58 11.18
C ASN A 120 -13.84 -27.56 12.13
N GLU A 121 -13.95 -27.83 13.42
CA GLU A 121 -13.48 -26.93 14.50
C GLU A 121 -11.95 -26.72 14.45
N ALA A 122 -11.17 -27.78 14.17
CA ALA A 122 -9.70 -27.69 14.11
C ALA A 122 -9.25 -26.81 12.93
N ILE A 123 -9.89 -26.93 11.77
CA ILE A 123 -9.62 -26.10 10.59
C ILE A 123 -10.02 -24.64 10.88
N ARG A 124 -11.20 -24.43 11.48
CA ARG A 124 -11.67 -23.09 11.84
C ARG A 124 -10.73 -22.40 12.83
N ALA A 125 -10.29 -23.11 13.89
CA ALA A 125 -9.36 -22.57 14.87
C ALA A 125 -8.00 -22.20 14.25
N SER A 126 -7.44 -23.04 13.38
CA SER A 126 -6.19 -22.74 12.66
C SER A 126 -6.35 -21.54 11.73
N GLY A 127 -7.46 -21.43 11.03
CA GLY A 127 -7.78 -20.31 10.16
C GLY A 127 -7.93 -19.00 10.95
N GLN A 128 -8.56 -19.04 12.11
CA GLN A 128 -8.71 -17.89 13.02
C GLN A 128 -7.34 -17.43 13.53
N ALA A 129 -6.48 -18.32 13.96
CA ALA A 129 -5.13 -18.01 14.42
C ALA A 129 -4.33 -17.31 13.31
N ARG A 130 -4.37 -17.85 12.09
CA ARG A 130 -3.68 -17.28 10.92
C ARG A 130 -4.23 -15.90 10.54
N LYS A 131 -5.57 -15.71 10.58
CA LYS A 131 -6.19 -14.41 10.33
C LYS A 131 -5.72 -13.37 11.34
N LEU A 132 -5.73 -13.70 12.64
CA LEU A 132 -5.32 -12.78 13.71
C LEU A 132 -3.85 -12.37 13.58
N GLU A 133 -2.97 -13.31 13.22
CA GLU A 133 -1.56 -13.02 12.95
C GLU A 133 -1.40 -11.97 11.84
N LEU A 134 -2.04 -12.20 10.67
CA LEU A 134 -1.95 -11.30 9.53
C LEU A 134 -2.60 -9.94 9.79
N GLN A 135 -3.72 -9.92 10.51
CA GLN A 135 -4.39 -8.67 10.91
C GLN A 135 -3.50 -7.84 11.84
N SER A 136 -2.85 -8.47 12.81
CA SER A 136 -1.88 -7.80 13.69
C SER A 136 -0.70 -7.21 12.92
N GLN A 137 -0.16 -7.95 11.94
CA GLN A 137 0.91 -7.44 11.07
C GLN A 137 0.43 -6.26 10.22
N PHE A 138 -0.78 -6.34 9.65
CA PHE A 138 -1.40 -5.28 8.87
C PHE A 138 -1.57 -3.99 9.70
N ASP A 139 -2.09 -4.11 10.91
CA ASP A 139 -2.30 -2.98 11.82
C ASP A 139 -0.96 -2.38 12.26
N SER A 140 0.05 -3.23 12.53
CA SER A 140 1.41 -2.79 12.86
C SER A 140 2.03 -1.96 11.75
N VAL A 141 1.98 -2.44 10.51
CA VAL A 141 2.53 -1.73 9.33
C VAL A 141 1.82 -0.39 9.13
N ARG A 142 0.49 -0.33 9.30
CA ARG A 142 -0.25 0.93 9.24
C ARG A 142 0.15 1.91 10.33
N ASN A 143 0.38 1.43 11.55
CA ASN A 143 0.87 2.28 12.65
C ASN A 143 2.28 2.83 12.37
N ILE A 144 3.17 2.03 11.77
CA ILE A 144 4.49 2.51 11.30
C ILE A 144 4.28 3.60 10.24
N GLY A 145 3.37 3.40 9.29
CA GLY A 145 3.01 4.38 8.27
C GLY A 145 2.56 5.73 8.84
N LEU A 146 1.72 5.72 9.87
CA LEU A 146 1.30 6.94 10.57
C LEU A 146 2.48 7.68 11.23
N LYS A 147 3.41 6.95 11.87
CA LYS A 147 4.62 7.54 12.45
C LYS A 147 5.53 8.17 11.40
N VAL A 148 5.71 7.50 10.25
CA VAL A 148 6.48 8.04 9.12
C VAL A 148 5.81 9.30 8.57
N ALA A 149 4.49 9.31 8.38
CA ALA A 149 3.75 10.47 7.93
C ALA A 149 3.90 11.67 8.89
N THR A 150 3.84 11.42 10.20
CA THR A 150 4.05 12.44 11.25
C THR A 150 5.47 13.04 11.19
N SER A 151 6.49 12.22 10.93
CA SER A 151 7.87 12.69 10.81
C SER A 151 8.15 13.41 9.48
N PHE A 152 7.47 13.02 8.41
CA PHE A 152 7.61 13.60 7.08
C PHE A 152 6.94 14.98 6.94
N ALA A 153 5.79 15.16 7.60
CA ALA A 153 4.99 16.38 7.47
C ALA A 153 5.74 17.69 7.79
N PRO A 154 6.57 17.79 8.87
CA PRO A 154 7.37 18.99 9.13
C PRO A 154 8.36 19.29 8.00
N VAL A 155 9.06 18.28 7.48
CA VAL A 155 10.03 18.44 6.37
C VAL A 155 9.33 19.02 5.14
N GLN A 156 8.17 18.49 4.79
CA GLN A 156 7.39 18.97 3.65
C GLN A 156 6.87 20.40 3.88
N SER A 157 6.40 20.70 5.09
CA SER A 157 5.93 22.06 5.46
C SER A 157 7.06 23.08 5.34
N ASP A 158 8.21 22.79 5.92
CA ASP A 158 9.37 23.68 5.90
C ASP A 158 9.88 23.92 4.47
N LEU A 159 9.91 22.89 3.61
CA LEU A 159 10.25 23.03 2.19
C LEU A 159 9.27 23.96 1.46
N ASN A 160 7.98 23.85 1.72
CA ASN A 160 6.96 24.72 1.15
C ASN A 160 7.12 26.17 1.63
N ASP A 161 7.46 26.38 2.90
CA ASP A 161 7.65 27.72 3.46
C ASP A 161 8.89 28.39 2.88
N LEU A 162 9.98 27.65 2.69
CA LEU A 162 11.16 28.16 1.99
C LEU A 162 10.86 28.50 0.52
N GLN A 163 10.09 27.68 -0.16
CA GLN A 163 9.64 27.96 -1.53
C GLN A 163 8.84 29.26 -1.60
N ARG A 164 7.89 29.47 -0.69
CA ARG A 164 7.08 30.70 -0.62
C ARG A 164 7.94 31.90 -0.32
N PHE A 165 8.85 31.81 0.65
CA PHE A 165 9.76 32.89 1.00
C PHE A 165 10.63 33.31 -0.19
N LEU A 166 11.30 32.36 -0.84
CA LEU A 166 12.15 32.59 -2.00
C LEU A 166 11.38 33.08 -3.22
N ASN A 167 10.13 32.75 -3.37
CA ASN A 167 9.30 33.30 -4.44
C ASN A 167 9.10 34.84 -4.28
N SER A 168 9.22 35.35 -3.06
CA SER A 168 9.09 36.78 -2.75
C SER A 168 10.43 37.52 -2.63
N ASP A 169 11.52 36.80 -2.23
CA ASP A 169 12.83 37.41 -1.96
C ASP A 169 13.98 36.54 -2.52
N LEU A 170 13.99 36.38 -3.86
CA LEU A 170 15.00 35.59 -4.57
C LEU A 170 16.25 36.41 -4.86
N ASN A 171 17.10 36.59 -3.85
CA ASN A 171 18.40 37.28 -3.95
C ASN A 171 19.37 36.72 -2.90
N THR A 172 20.63 37.19 -2.93
CA THR A 172 21.68 36.71 -2.01
C THR A 172 21.32 36.91 -0.53
N ARG A 173 20.60 37.97 -0.18
CA ARG A 173 20.16 38.22 1.20
C ARG A 173 19.09 37.21 1.62
N GLY A 174 18.11 36.98 0.74
CA GLY A 174 17.08 35.94 0.96
C GLY A 174 17.69 34.56 1.18
N LEU A 175 18.67 34.15 0.36
CA LEU A 175 19.39 32.87 0.56
C LEU A 175 20.11 32.80 1.91
N THR A 176 20.71 33.91 2.33
CA THR A 176 21.38 33.99 3.64
C THR A 176 20.38 33.82 4.78
N THR A 177 19.20 34.45 4.67
CA THR A 177 18.14 34.39 5.69
C THR A 177 17.65 32.98 5.94
N ILE A 178 17.54 32.14 4.90
CA ILE A 178 16.98 30.79 5.01
C ILE A 178 18.02 29.70 5.28
N ARG A 179 19.31 30.00 5.30
CA ARG A 179 20.39 29.01 5.41
C ARG A 179 20.25 28.08 6.60
N ASP A 180 19.94 28.60 7.78
CA ASP A 180 19.79 27.80 9.00
C ASP A 180 18.57 26.88 8.91
N SER A 181 17.48 27.35 8.32
CA SER A 181 16.29 26.54 8.10
C SER A 181 16.57 25.41 7.10
N ALA A 182 17.28 25.67 6.02
CA ALA A 182 17.70 24.64 5.06
C ALA A 182 18.61 23.57 5.68
N ASN A 183 19.53 23.98 6.55
CA ASN A 183 20.38 23.04 7.30
C ASN A 183 19.54 22.14 8.22
N ARG A 184 18.54 22.70 8.92
CA ARG A 184 17.63 21.90 9.76
C ARG A 184 16.82 20.89 8.92
N ILE A 185 16.28 21.33 7.79
CA ILE A 185 15.55 20.44 6.86
C ILE A 185 16.44 19.27 6.43
N THR A 186 17.68 19.55 6.04
CA THR A 186 18.65 18.53 5.62
C THR A 186 18.91 17.51 6.73
N GLN A 187 19.06 17.96 7.98
CA GLN A 187 19.25 17.08 9.13
C GLN A 187 17.99 16.24 9.44
N GLN A 188 16.81 16.84 9.35
CA GLN A 188 15.55 16.15 9.60
C GLN A 188 15.19 15.13 8.50
N ALA A 189 15.56 15.39 7.25
CA ALA A 189 15.28 14.52 6.13
C ALA A 189 15.96 13.13 6.25
N THR A 190 17.16 13.06 6.83
CA THR A 190 17.92 11.80 6.96
C THR A 190 17.16 10.72 7.77
N PRO A 191 16.72 10.95 9.02
CA PRO A 191 15.98 9.94 9.78
C PRO A 191 14.61 9.63 9.15
N VAL A 192 13.97 10.60 8.49
CA VAL A 192 12.72 10.36 7.75
C VAL A 192 12.97 9.40 6.60
N ARG A 193 14.06 9.59 5.86
CA ARG A 193 14.45 8.71 4.76
C ARG A 193 14.67 7.26 5.19
N GLN A 194 15.33 7.05 6.35
CA GLN A 194 15.51 5.73 6.94
C GLN A 194 14.17 5.09 7.33
N SER A 195 13.30 5.86 7.98
CA SER A 195 11.96 5.41 8.37
C SER A 195 11.09 5.03 7.17
N ILE A 196 11.19 5.77 6.06
CA ILE A 196 10.57 5.44 4.77
C ILE A 196 11.08 4.09 4.25
N GLY A 197 12.40 3.86 4.25
CA GLY A 197 13.00 2.60 3.80
C GLY A 197 12.50 1.40 4.60
N ASN A 198 12.44 1.52 5.93
CA ASN A 198 11.91 0.49 6.81
C ASN A 198 10.42 0.21 6.52
N LEU A 199 9.59 1.24 6.39
CA LEU A 199 8.17 1.08 6.06
C LEU A 199 7.95 0.38 4.71
N VAL A 200 8.73 0.73 3.69
CA VAL A 200 8.67 0.08 2.37
C VAL A 200 8.98 -1.43 2.49
N THR A 201 9.98 -1.78 3.30
CA THR A 201 10.34 -3.19 3.55
C THR A 201 9.19 -3.94 4.24
N GLU A 202 8.60 -3.36 5.27
CA GLU A 202 7.47 -3.95 6.00
C GLU A 202 6.22 -4.11 5.11
N LEU A 203 5.88 -3.10 4.29
CA LEU A 203 4.77 -3.20 3.33
C LEU A 203 4.97 -4.33 2.32
N ARG A 204 6.19 -4.50 1.81
CA ARG A 204 6.53 -5.58 0.86
C ARG A 204 6.49 -6.95 1.52
N SER A 205 7.00 -7.07 2.76
CA SER A 205 6.95 -8.30 3.56
C SER A 205 5.51 -8.73 3.82
N LEU A 206 4.66 -7.79 4.28
CA LEU A 206 3.24 -8.05 4.49
C LEU A 206 2.54 -8.46 3.19
N GLY A 207 2.85 -7.79 2.07
CA GLY A 207 2.32 -8.15 0.75
C GLY A 207 2.68 -9.59 0.35
N THR A 208 3.90 -10.04 0.67
CA THR A 208 4.33 -11.43 0.45
C THR A 208 3.56 -12.39 1.37
N ALA A 209 3.45 -12.09 2.66
CA ALA A 209 2.74 -12.92 3.64
C ALA A 209 1.24 -13.09 3.33
N MET A 210 0.62 -12.06 2.74
CA MET A 210 -0.80 -12.07 2.32
C MET A 210 -1.00 -12.63 0.91
N SER A 211 0.07 -12.87 0.13
CA SER A 211 -0.06 -13.30 -1.26
C SER A 211 -0.62 -14.73 -1.37
N PRO A 212 -1.67 -14.95 -2.16
CA PRO A 212 -2.21 -16.29 -2.38
C PRO A 212 -1.30 -17.16 -3.26
N LYS A 213 -0.25 -16.59 -3.86
CA LYS A 213 0.65 -17.28 -4.82
C LYS A 213 1.92 -17.84 -4.18
N THR A 214 2.14 -17.62 -2.89
CA THR A 214 3.30 -18.16 -2.16
C THR A 214 3.04 -19.58 -1.71
N ALA A 215 3.02 -20.56 -2.65
CA ALA A 215 3.38 -21.91 -2.29
C ALA A 215 4.90 -21.90 -2.05
N ALA A 216 5.34 -22.19 -0.83
CA ALA A 216 6.75 -22.41 -0.56
C ALA A 216 7.27 -23.48 -1.54
N ALA A 217 8.38 -23.18 -2.23
CA ALA A 217 9.06 -24.19 -3.01
C ALA A 217 9.31 -25.41 -2.11
N PRO A 218 9.00 -26.64 -2.52
CA PRO A 218 9.27 -27.83 -1.71
C PRO A 218 10.76 -27.81 -1.39
N ALA A 219 11.08 -27.91 -0.10
CA ALA A 219 12.47 -28.06 0.35
C ALA A 219 13.07 -29.23 -0.40
N THR A 220 14.08 -28.97 -1.24
CA THR A 220 14.83 -30.00 -1.94
C THR A 220 15.51 -30.83 -0.87
N ILE A 221 14.95 -32.00 -0.59
CA ILE A 221 15.58 -33.01 0.24
C ILE A 221 16.77 -33.51 -0.55
N LEU A 222 17.95 -32.95 -0.28
CA LEU A 222 19.22 -33.52 -0.74
C LEU A 222 19.36 -34.90 -0.06
N LYS A 223 19.25 -35.94 -0.90
CA LYS A 223 19.62 -37.33 -0.51
C LYS A 223 21.13 -37.45 -0.49
#